data_0f3e6cb8883940d15b0454bb937c8045
#
_entry.id   0f3e6cb8883940d15b0454bb937c8045
#
_cell.length_a   1.000
_cell.length_b   1.000
_cell.length_c   1.000
_cell.angle_alpha   90.00
_cell.angle_beta   90.00
_cell.angle_gamma   90.00
#
_symmetry.space_group_name_H-M   'P 1'
#
loop_
_entity.id
_entity.type
_entity.pdbx_description
1 polymer ?
#
loop_
_entity_poly.entity_id
_entity_poly.type
_entity_poly.pdbx_seq_one_letter_code
_entity_poly.pdbx_strand_id
1 'polypeptide(L)'
;MQHPLGRFLARRWALLFLALELAVFSVAGRGFLSLNGIQIVLFYGTSLLLLATAETFVIVTGGIDLSVGYLMGFATIVSAKLCAALFRAGLSPALSILLAMVGTLGIGLVPGLLSGLLVGRLKVPAFLATFATGGIVYGISALLIGGVAAKEVPLLANAIGNSYLLYWAPGRGLSLFSRPEVARGVHVLEFVPSMVVLTAVFVGIGAWLLRRTRFGRHAYAIGGNLDAATRAGINPGRHLAAVYMISALFASLSGVIYMLEYVTGKADAGVSFLLDAIVAVVIGGASLYGGIGTVGGTVLGALILAVLETGLRMAGVQTFDKFIAVGLILILAVLIDRFFPELIHKED
;
A
#
# COMPACT_ATOMS: atom_id res chain seq x y z
N MET A 1 -17.17 -33.94 -9.87
CA MET A 1 -17.65 -33.13 -11.01
C MET A 1 -18.14 -31.80 -10.45
N GLN A 2 -17.34 -30.75 -10.50
CA GLN A 2 -17.78 -29.43 -9.99
C GLN A 2 -18.71 -28.78 -11.02
N HIS A 3 -19.87 -28.32 -10.57
CA HIS A 3 -20.88 -27.65 -11.40
C HIS A 3 -20.24 -26.40 -12.05
N PRO A 4 -20.49 -26.13 -13.37
CA PRO A 4 -19.86 -24.98 -14.08
C PRO A 4 -20.10 -23.64 -13.39
N LEU A 5 -21.25 -23.48 -12.71
CA LEU A 5 -21.56 -22.31 -11.89
C LEU A 5 -20.62 -22.15 -10.68
N GLY A 6 -20.27 -23.25 -10.00
CA GLY A 6 -19.36 -23.23 -8.87
C GLY A 6 -17.95 -22.75 -9.27
N ARG A 7 -17.44 -23.22 -10.43
CA ARG A 7 -16.18 -22.77 -10.99
C ARG A 7 -16.18 -21.30 -11.42
N PHE A 8 -17.29 -20.81 -11.95
CA PHE A 8 -17.45 -19.39 -12.31
C PHE A 8 -17.44 -18.51 -11.05
N LEU A 9 -18.18 -18.87 -10.01
CA LEU A 9 -18.25 -18.16 -8.74
C LEU A 9 -16.89 -18.16 -8.05
N ALA A 10 -16.23 -19.31 -7.98
CA ALA A 10 -14.90 -19.44 -7.40
C ALA A 10 -13.83 -18.59 -8.10
N ARG A 11 -13.92 -18.42 -9.42
CA ARG A 11 -12.98 -17.59 -10.18
C ARG A 11 -13.20 -16.09 -10.06
N ARG A 12 -14.38 -15.66 -9.66
CA ARG A 12 -14.79 -14.23 -9.64
C ARG A 12 -15.32 -13.77 -8.27
N TRP A 13 -15.11 -14.57 -7.23
CA TRP A 13 -15.66 -14.29 -5.91
C TRP A 13 -15.27 -12.89 -5.38
N ALA A 14 -14.01 -12.47 -5.59
CA ALA A 14 -13.54 -11.16 -5.13
C ALA A 14 -14.23 -10.00 -5.88
N LEU A 15 -14.50 -10.16 -7.20
CA LEU A 15 -15.28 -9.17 -7.95
C LEU A 15 -16.74 -9.14 -7.51
N LEU A 16 -17.35 -10.31 -7.24
CA LEU A 16 -18.71 -10.42 -6.75
C LEU A 16 -18.83 -9.82 -5.34
N PHE A 17 -17.82 -10.04 -4.49
CA PHE A 17 -17.76 -9.48 -3.16
C PHE A 17 -17.66 -7.95 -3.22
N LEU A 18 -16.77 -7.41 -4.05
CA LEU A 18 -16.68 -5.96 -4.27
C LEU A 18 -17.99 -5.37 -4.78
N ALA A 19 -18.66 -6.04 -5.73
CA ALA A 19 -19.96 -5.58 -6.23
C ALA A 19 -21.04 -5.60 -5.13
N LEU A 20 -21.02 -6.62 -4.27
CA LEU A 20 -21.92 -6.71 -3.12
C LEU A 20 -21.66 -5.57 -2.12
N GLU A 21 -20.39 -5.30 -1.78
CA GLU A 21 -20.03 -4.19 -0.89
C GLU A 21 -20.49 -2.85 -1.44
N LEU A 22 -20.22 -2.59 -2.74
CA LEU A 22 -20.67 -1.37 -3.42
C LEU A 22 -22.20 -1.24 -3.35
N ALA A 23 -22.95 -2.32 -3.56
CA ALA A 23 -24.41 -2.32 -3.45
C ALA A 23 -24.89 -2.04 -2.00
N VAL A 24 -24.29 -2.70 -1.01
CA VAL A 24 -24.63 -2.52 0.41
C VAL A 24 -24.35 -1.09 0.85
N PHE A 25 -23.13 -0.58 0.59
CA PHE A 25 -22.77 0.75 1.05
C PHE A 25 -23.38 1.88 0.23
N SER A 26 -23.86 1.61 -0.99
CA SER A 26 -24.66 2.58 -1.73
C SER A 26 -25.98 2.92 -1.01
N VAL A 27 -26.53 1.95 -0.25
CA VAL A 27 -27.76 2.11 0.51
C VAL A 27 -27.48 2.51 1.97
N ALA A 28 -26.53 1.85 2.63
CA ALA A 28 -26.24 2.05 4.05
C ALA A 28 -25.35 3.28 4.33
N GLY A 29 -24.43 3.64 3.41
CA GLY A 29 -23.48 4.73 3.60
C GLY A 29 -24.02 6.06 3.08
N ARG A 30 -24.30 7.01 3.96
CA ARG A 30 -24.79 8.34 3.56
C ARG A 30 -23.75 9.07 2.68
N GLY A 31 -24.07 9.24 1.39
CA GLY A 31 -23.19 9.91 0.44
C GLY A 31 -22.00 9.04 -0.05
N PHE A 32 -22.04 7.73 0.13
CA PHE A 32 -20.96 6.82 -0.30
C PHE A 32 -20.68 6.93 -1.81
N LEU A 33 -21.70 6.97 -2.65
CA LEU A 33 -21.56 7.16 -4.11
C LEU A 33 -21.38 8.63 -4.53
N SER A 34 -21.28 9.58 -3.59
CA SER A 34 -20.94 10.96 -3.94
C SER A 34 -19.48 11.06 -4.40
N LEU A 35 -19.15 12.14 -5.13
CA LEU A 35 -17.78 12.42 -5.53
C LEU A 35 -16.82 12.40 -4.33
N ASN A 36 -17.21 12.98 -3.20
CA ASN A 36 -16.44 12.98 -1.97
C ASN A 36 -16.27 11.56 -1.40
N GLY A 37 -17.31 10.73 -1.39
CA GLY A 37 -17.21 9.32 -0.93
C GLY A 37 -16.22 8.52 -1.76
N ILE A 38 -16.29 8.65 -3.10
CA ILE A 38 -15.33 8.01 -4.02
C ILE A 38 -13.90 8.50 -3.76
N GLN A 39 -13.71 9.80 -3.53
CA GLN A 39 -12.41 10.36 -3.21
C GLN A 39 -11.84 9.80 -1.91
N ILE A 40 -12.66 9.63 -0.86
CA ILE A 40 -12.22 9.03 0.41
C ILE A 40 -11.76 7.58 0.19
N VAL A 41 -12.48 6.78 -0.60
CA VAL A 41 -12.04 5.42 -0.99
C VAL A 41 -10.68 5.45 -1.70
N LEU A 42 -10.51 6.38 -2.63
CA LEU A 42 -9.27 6.52 -3.39
C LEU A 42 -8.10 6.97 -2.52
N PHE A 43 -8.29 7.96 -1.63
CA PHE A 43 -7.26 8.42 -0.69
C PHE A 43 -6.83 7.32 0.28
N TYR A 44 -7.77 6.61 0.89
CA TYR A 44 -7.43 5.47 1.73
C TYR A 44 -6.71 4.38 0.93
N GLY A 45 -7.17 4.14 -0.29
CA GLY A 45 -6.58 3.19 -1.23
C GLY A 45 -5.13 3.51 -1.61
N THR A 46 -4.67 4.77 -1.61
CA THR A 46 -3.28 5.11 -2.00
C THR A 46 -2.26 4.41 -1.12
N SER A 47 -2.33 4.63 0.19
CA SER A 47 -1.41 4.02 1.15
C SER A 47 -1.53 2.50 1.17
N LEU A 48 -2.77 1.99 1.19
CA LEU A 48 -3.03 0.55 1.21
C LEU A 48 -2.49 -0.17 -0.03
N LEU A 49 -2.69 0.39 -1.23
CA LEU A 49 -2.20 -0.19 -2.50
C LEU A 49 -0.68 -0.28 -2.56
N LEU A 50 0.02 0.75 -2.07
CA LEU A 50 1.48 0.72 -2.04
C LEU A 50 2.00 -0.34 -1.06
N LEU A 51 1.46 -0.40 0.16
CA LEU A 51 1.86 -1.40 1.14
C LEU A 51 1.47 -2.81 0.72
N ALA A 52 0.29 -3.01 0.14
CA ALA A 52 -0.12 -4.31 -0.39
C ALA A 52 0.73 -4.72 -1.61
N THR A 53 1.16 -3.77 -2.46
CA THR A 53 2.11 -4.05 -3.53
C THR A 53 3.47 -4.48 -2.96
N ALA A 54 3.97 -3.81 -1.91
CA ALA A 54 5.16 -4.21 -1.17
C ALA A 54 5.05 -5.66 -0.69
N GLU A 55 3.95 -5.98 0.00
CA GLU A 55 3.66 -7.34 0.50
C GLU A 55 3.56 -8.37 -0.62
N THR A 56 3.02 -8.02 -1.79
CA THR A 56 2.93 -8.95 -2.91
C THR A 56 4.30 -9.48 -3.32
N PHE A 57 5.32 -8.62 -3.37
CA PHE A 57 6.68 -9.05 -3.68
C PHE A 57 7.23 -10.03 -2.65
N VAL A 58 6.96 -9.80 -1.38
CA VAL A 58 7.45 -10.64 -0.28
C VAL A 58 6.67 -11.95 -0.21
N ILE A 59 5.33 -11.90 -0.26
CA ILE A 59 4.45 -13.08 -0.18
C ILE A 59 4.70 -14.04 -1.35
N VAL A 60 4.91 -13.52 -2.56
CA VAL A 60 5.24 -14.36 -3.72
C VAL A 60 6.54 -15.15 -3.50
N THR A 61 7.47 -14.67 -2.67
CA THR A 61 8.69 -15.43 -2.31
C THR A 61 8.52 -16.36 -1.10
N GLY A 62 7.31 -16.46 -0.53
CA GLY A 62 7.01 -17.27 0.65
C GLY A 62 7.35 -16.58 1.97
N GLY A 63 7.56 -15.25 1.97
CA GLY A 63 7.80 -14.44 3.17
C GLY A 63 6.57 -13.63 3.57
N ILE A 64 6.64 -12.99 4.75
CA ILE A 64 5.71 -11.98 5.24
C ILE A 64 6.54 -10.83 5.79
N ASP A 65 6.19 -9.59 5.44
CA ASP A 65 6.93 -8.39 5.89
C ASP A 65 6.11 -7.59 6.90
N LEU A 66 6.29 -7.91 8.18
CA LEU A 66 5.64 -7.18 9.26
C LEU A 66 6.27 -5.80 9.55
N SER A 67 7.23 -5.36 8.75
CA SER A 67 7.85 -4.04 8.93
C SER A 67 7.21 -2.93 8.11
N VAL A 68 6.43 -3.24 7.06
CA VAL A 68 5.94 -2.26 6.07
C VAL A 68 5.14 -1.10 6.69
N GLY A 69 4.28 -1.38 7.69
CA GLY A 69 3.51 -0.35 8.38
C GLY A 69 4.39 0.56 9.23
N TYR A 70 5.37 0.01 9.94
CA TYR A 70 6.34 0.77 10.73
C TYR A 70 7.29 1.58 9.84
N LEU A 71 7.70 1.02 8.70
CA LEU A 71 8.49 1.71 7.67
C LEU A 71 7.74 2.88 7.05
N MET A 72 6.45 2.73 6.79
CA MET A 72 5.60 3.85 6.37
C MET A 72 5.62 4.96 7.42
N GLY A 73 5.38 4.64 8.70
CA GLY A 73 5.44 5.62 9.79
C GLY A 73 6.81 6.32 9.88
N PHE A 74 7.90 5.56 9.82
CA PHE A 74 9.27 6.09 9.78
C PHE A 74 9.46 7.05 8.60
N ALA A 75 9.03 6.67 7.41
CA ALA A 75 9.17 7.49 6.22
C ALA A 75 8.36 8.80 6.31
N THR A 76 7.20 8.82 7.00
CA THR A 76 6.47 10.07 7.25
C THR A 76 7.31 11.04 8.08
N ILE A 77 8.00 10.54 9.10
CA ILE A 77 8.84 11.35 10.01
C ILE A 77 10.10 11.83 9.31
N VAL A 78 10.81 10.92 8.63
CA VAL A 78 12.04 11.25 7.92
C VAL A 78 11.76 12.31 6.85
N SER A 79 10.71 12.13 6.05
CA SER A 79 10.35 13.09 5.01
C SER A 79 9.95 14.45 5.58
N ALA A 80 9.14 14.50 6.66
CA ALA A 80 8.76 15.74 7.32
C ALA A 80 9.98 16.48 7.90
N LYS A 81 10.84 15.77 8.64
CA LYS A 81 12.03 16.37 9.26
C LYS A 81 13.08 16.82 8.24
N LEU A 82 13.35 16.02 7.21
CA LEU A 82 14.26 16.41 6.14
C LEU A 82 13.72 17.65 5.39
N CYS A 83 12.44 17.64 5.06
CA CYS A 83 11.80 18.77 4.40
C CYS A 83 11.89 20.05 5.23
N ALA A 84 11.56 19.98 6.52
CA ALA A 84 11.66 21.09 7.44
C ALA A 84 13.10 21.58 7.63
N ALA A 85 14.08 20.68 7.73
CA ALA A 85 15.50 21.03 7.89
C ALA A 85 16.04 21.74 6.65
N LEU A 86 15.76 21.22 5.45
CA LEU A 86 16.19 21.80 4.18
C LEU A 86 15.53 23.17 3.94
N PHE A 87 14.25 23.30 4.25
CA PHE A 87 13.53 24.57 4.14
C PHE A 87 14.09 25.62 5.10
N ARG A 88 14.36 25.26 6.36
CA ARG A 88 15.02 26.16 7.33
C ARG A 88 16.46 26.53 6.95
N ALA A 89 17.15 25.67 6.20
CA ALA A 89 18.46 25.97 5.63
C ALA A 89 18.42 26.94 4.43
N GLY A 90 17.22 27.44 4.07
CA GLY A 90 17.04 28.45 3.02
C GLY A 90 16.78 27.88 1.62
N LEU A 91 16.57 26.58 1.46
CA LEU A 91 16.18 26.02 0.16
C LEU A 91 14.73 26.39 -0.18
N SER A 92 14.42 26.48 -1.46
CA SER A 92 13.03 26.71 -1.89
C SER A 92 12.11 25.56 -1.41
N PRO A 93 10.82 25.83 -1.16
CA PRO A 93 9.87 24.81 -0.74
C PRO A 93 9.85 23.58 -1.66
N ALA A 94 9.84 23.79 -2.98
CA ALA A 94 9.81 22.70 -3.97
C ALA A 94 11.07 21.84 -3.91
N LEU A 95 12.25 22.45 -3.82
CA LEU A 95 13.52 21.71 -3.73
C LEU A 95 13.64 20.97 -2.39
N SER A 96 13.18 21.57 -1.29
CA SER A 96 13.14 20.93 0.03
C SER A 96 12.28 19.68 0.02
N ILE A 97 11.09 19.76 -0.58
CA ILE A 97 10.18 18.61 -0.73
C ILE A 97 10.82 17.53 -1.60
N LEU A 98 11.36 17.87 -2.77
CA LEU A 98 11.96 16.91 -3.69
C LEU A 98 13.14 16.16 -3.04
N LEU A 99 14.06 16.90 -2.42
CA LEU A 99 15.23 16.30 -1.77
C LEU A 99 14.83 15.46 -0.54
N ALA A 100 13.81 15.90 0.21
CA ALA A 100 13.26 15.11 1.33
C ALA A 100 12.64 13.81 0.85
N MET A 101 11.89 13.83 -0.26
CA MET A 101 11.32 12.61 -0.86
C MET A 101 12.42 11.64 -1.28
N VAL A 102 13.39 12.09 -2.08
CA VAL A 102 14.50 11.23 -2.55
C VAL A 102 15.35 10.72 -1.39
N GLY A 103 15.68 11.57 -0.42
CA GLY A 103 16.43 11.19 0.78
C GLY A 103 15.68 10.16 1.62
N THR A 104 14.36 10.33 1.79
CA THR A 104 13.52 9.38 2.53
C THR A 104 13.48 8.01 1.85
N LEU A 105 13.31 7.97 0.52
CA LEU A 105 13.34 6.71 -0.23
C LEU A 105 14.70 6.01 -0.08
N GLY A 106 15.81 6.76 -0.14
CA GLY A 106 17.15 6.23 0.06
C GLY A 106 17.39 5.67 1.47
N ILE A 107 16.99 6.42 2.50
CA ILE A 107 17.11 6.01 3.91
C ILE A 107 16.22 4.80 4.19
N GLY A 108 15.01 4.76 3.61
CA GLY A 108 14.07 3.65 3.75
C GLY A 108 14.58 2.32 3.20
N LEU A 109 15.54 2.32 2.26
CA LEU A 109 16.16 1.08 1.77
C LEU A 109 17.00 0.37 2.86
N VAL A 110 17.50 1.09 3.86
CA VAL A 110 18.39 0.51 4.90
C VAL A 110 17.67 -0.56 5.73
N PRO A 111 16.48 -0.31 6.31
CA PRO A 111 15.72 -1.37 7.00
C PRO A 111 15.32 -2.52 6.08
N GLY A 112 14.97 -2.23 4.81
CA GLY A 112 14.69 -3.28 3.84
C GLY A 112 15.89 -4.18 3.56
N LEU A 113 17.08 -3.59 3.40
CA LEU A 113 18.33 -4.34 3.26
C LEU A 113 18.61 -5.17 4.51
N LEU A 114 18.39 -4.63 5.72
CA LEU A 114 18.56 -5.36 6.98
C LEU A 114 17.67 -6.60 7.02
N SER A 115 16.35 -6.44 6.82
CA SER A 115 15.40 -7.57 6.75
C SER A 115 15.80 -8.57 5.68
N GLY A 116 16.15 -8.09 4.50
CA GLY A 116 16.53 -8.93 3.38
C GLY A 116 17.83 -9.72 3.60
N LEU A 117 18.81 -9.17 4.33
CA LEU A 117 20.03 -9.90 4.73
C LEU A 117 19.74 -10.94 5.81
N LEU A 118 18.92 -10.60 6.82
CA LEU A 118 18.51 -11.53 7.87
C LEU A 118 17.79 -12.73 7.27
N VAL A 119 16.83 -12.52 6.39
CA VAL A 119 16.05 -13.59 5.76
C VAL A 119 16.88 -14.33 4.71
N GLY A 120 17.49 -13.60 3.79
CA GLY A 120 18.12 -14.19 2.60
C GLY A 120 19.47 -14.84 2.87
N ARG A 121 20.31 -14.27 3.76
CA ARG A 121 21.65 -14.81 4.05
C ARG A 121 21.71 -15.55 5.37
N LEU A 122 21.12 -15.00 6.42
CA LEU A 122 21.16 -15.61 7.76
C LEU A 122 20.02 -16.62 7.98
N LYS A 123 19.10 -16.74 7.00
CA LYS A 123 17.98 -17.70 7.02
C LYS A 123 17.08 -17.57 8.26
N VAL A 124 17.00 -16.35 8.81
CA VAL A 124 16.06 -16.04 9.89
C VAL A 124 14.64 -16.10 9.31
N PRO A 125 13.67 -16.70 10.00
CA PRO A 125 12.28 -16.70 9.55
C PRO A 125 11.79 -15.29 9.25
N ALA A 126 11.15 -15.09 8.10
CA ALA A 126 10.81 -13.78 7.56
C ALA A 126 10.02 -12.93 8.55
N PHE A 127 8.98 -13.49 9.17
CA PHE A 127 8.13 -12.78 10.11
C PHE A 127 8.90 -12.28 11.35
N LEU A 128 9.87 -13.05 11.87
CA LEU A 128 10.71 -12.63 13.00
C LEU A 128 11.68 -11.51 12.61
N ALA A 129 12.34 -11.66 11.45
CA ALA A 129 13.28 -10.66 10.95
C ALA A 129 12.58 -9.31 10.71
N THR A 130 11.43 -9.33 10.04
CA THR A 130 10.68 -8.11 9.68
C THR A 130 9.99 -7.49 10.90
N PHE A 131 9.44 -8.31 11.81
CA PHE A 131 8.88 -7.81 13.05
C PHE A 131 9.94 -7.12 13.94
N ALA A 132 11.13 -7.72 14.06
CA ALA A 132 12.24 -7.13 14.79
C ALA A 132 12.74 -5.82 14.13
N THR A 133 12.90 -5.82 12.80
CA THR A 133 13.27 -4.61 12.04
C THR A 133 12.19 -3.52 12.21
N GLY A 134 10.92 -3.89 12.12
CA GLY A 134 9.80 -2.98 12.35
C GLY A 134 9.84 -2.34 13.75
N GLY A 135 10.10 -3.14 14.78
CA GLY A 135 10.25 -2.66 16.15
C GLY A 135 11.41 -1.66 16.33
N ILE A 136 12.57 -1.96 15.72
CA ILE A 136 13.73 -1.05 15.70
C ILE A 136 13.36 0.26 15.01
N VAL A 137 12.76 0.19 13.83
CA VAL A 137 12.37 1.36 13.04
C VAL A 137 11.33 2.20 13.77
N TYR A 138 10.35 1.57 14.41
CA TYR A 138 9.34 2.25 15.23
C TYR A 138 9.99 2.97 16.43
N GLY A 139 10.90 2.30 17.14
CA GLY A 139 11.64 2.90 18.25
C GLY A 139 12.46 4.12 17.82
N ILE A 140 13.20 4.01 16.70
CA ILE A 140 13.94 5.15 16.13
C ILE A 140 12.96 6.28 15.75
N SER A 141 11.82 5.96 15.17
CA SER A 141 10.78 6.91 14.79
C SER A 141 10.27 7.69 16.01
N ALA A 142 9.97 7.00 17.10
CA ALA A 142 9.50 7.60 18.34
C ALA A 142 10.56 8.53 18.96
N LEU A 143 11.83 8.10 18.97
CA LEU A 143 12.95 8.92 19.45
C LEU A 143 13.16 10.19 18.61
N LEU A 144 13.03 10.09 17.30
CA LEU A 144 13.21 11.23 16.37
C LEU A 144 12.20 12.36 16.63
N ILE A 145 10.99 12.05 17.07
CA ILE A 145 9.91 13.03 17.27
C ILE A 145 9.64 13.33 18.76
N GLY A 146 10.28 12.63 19.68
CA GLY A 146 10.01 12.82 21.12
C GLY A 146 8.54 12.57 21.50
N GLY A 147 7.83 11.71 20.76
CA GLY A 147 6.41 11.40 20.97
C GLY A 147 5.43 12.43 20.39
N VAL A 148 5.91 13.50 19.75
CA VAL A 148 5.05 14.55 19.13
C VAL A 148 5.18 14.50 17.60
N ALA A 149 4.05 14.60 16.88
CA ALA A 149 4.05 14.57 15.42
C ALA A 149 4.88 15.73 14.82
N ALA A 150 5.69 15.45 13.79
CA ALA A 150 6.46 16.46 13.08
C ALA A 150 5.54 17.27 12.16
N LYS A 151 5.42 18.58 12.36
CA LYS A 151 4.46 19.45 11.65
C LYS A 151 5.09 20.63 10.87
N GLU A 152 6.40 20.83 10.94
CA GLU A 152 7.07 21.99 10.33
C GLU A 152 7.36 21.79 8.83
N VAL A 153 6.34 21.44 8.05
CA VAL A 153 6.47 21.19 6.60
C VAL A 153 5.94 22.41 5.84
N PRO A 154 6.58 22.86 4.74
CA PRO A 154 6.11 23.96 3.92
C PRO A 154 4.67 23.74 3.41
N LEU A 155 3.85 24.83 3.36
CA LEU A 155 2.47 24.76 2.87
C LEU A 155 2.36 24.21 1.43
N LEU A 156 3.40 24.34 0.62
CA LEU A 156 3.46 23.75 -0.72
C LEU A 156 3.28 22.24 -0.69
N ALA A 157 3.73 21.54 0.36
CA ALA A 157 3.54 20.09 0.51
C ALA A 157 2.04 19.74 0.55
N ASN A 158 1.24 20.52 1.30
CA ASN A 158 -0.21 20.37 1.32
C ASN A 158 -0.84 20.60 -0.06
N ALA A 159 -0.39 21.64 -0.77
CA ALA A 159 -0.90 21.93 -2.10
C ALA A 159 -0.59 20.80 -3.11
N ILE A 160 0.56 20.14 -2.97
CA ILE A 160 0.94 18.98 -3.80
C ILE A 160 0.13 17.74 -3.40
N GLY A 161 0.10 17.40 -2.10
CA GLY A 161 -0.55 16.19 -1.58
C GLY A 161 -2.08 16.18 -1.80
N ASN A 162 -2.70 17.35 -1.76
CA ASN A 162 -4.15 17.52 -1.93
C ASN A 162 -4.51 18.15 -3.28
N SER A 163 -3.64 18.06 -4.29
CA SER A 163 -3.95 18.46 -5.66
C SER A 163 -4.75 17.38 -6.39
N TYR A 164 -5.43 17.80 -7.44
CA TYR A 164 -6.20 16.93 -8.32
C TYR A 164 -5.72 17.04 -9.76
N LEU A 165 -5.89 15.98 -10.53
CA LEU A 165 -5.52 15.96 -11.94
C LEU A 165 -6.49 16.80 -12.78
N LEU A 166 -7.79 16.74 -12.44
CA LEU A 166 -8.86 17.34 -13.20
C LEU A 166 -9.78 18.14 -12.30
N TYR A 167 -10.02 19.40 -12.69
CA TYR A 167 -10.95 20.31 -12.05
C TYR A 167 -12.02 20.76 -13.05
N TRP A 168 -13.20 21.03 -12.56
CA TRP A 168 -14.24 21.70 -13.32
C TRP A 168 -14.89 22.81 -12.49
N ALA A 169 -15.06 23.97 -13.09
CA ALA A 169 -15.73 25.09 -12.45
C ALA A 169 -16.73 25.75 -13.40
N PRO A 170 -17.91 26.19 -12.88
CA PRO A 170 -18.87 26.95 -13.66
C PRO A 170 -18.24 28.24 -14.23
N GLY A 171 -18.41 28.46 -15.52
CA GLY A 171 -17.88 29.67 -16.20
C GLY A 171 -16.39 29.59 -16.58
N ARG A 172 -15.63 28.61 -16.08
CA ARG A 172 -14.21 28.40 -16.42
C ARG A 172 -13.97 27.09 -17.18
N GLY A 173 -14.92 26.14 -17.14
CA GLY A 173 -14.80 24.83 -17.79
C GLY A 173 -13.85 23.87 -17.10
N LEU A 174 -13.22 22.97 -17.88
CA LEU A 174 -12.26 21.99 -17.41
C LEU A 174 -10.85 22.60 -17.31
N SER A 175 -10.14 22.28 -16.22
CA SER A 175 -8.74 22.62 -16.01
C SER A 175 -7.95 21.37 -15.60
N LEU A 176 -6.75 21.18 -16.18
CA LEU A 176 -5.81 20.11 -15.84
C LEU A 176 -4.73 20.65 -14.91
N PHE A 177 -4.40 19.88 -13.87
CA PHE A 177 -3.31 20.12 -12.91
C PHE A 177 -3.37 21.42 -12.10
N SER A 178 -4.22 22.38 -12.45
CA SER A 178 -4.34 23.63 -11.74
C SER A 178 -5.78 23.93 -11.36
N ARG A 179 -6.01 24.23 -10.07
CA ARG A 179 -7.32 24.62 -9.58
C ARG A 179 -7.67 26.00 -10.17
N PRO A 180 -8.80 26.13 -10.87
CA PRO A 180 -9.19 27.40 -11.46
C PRO A 180 -9.53 28.44 -10.36
N GLU A 181 -9.09 29.67 -10.54
CA GLU A 181 -9.49 30.79 -9.69
C GLU A 181 -10.94 31.15 -10.00
N VAL A 182 -11.79 31.06 -8.98
CA VAL A 182 -13.24 31.35 -9.07
C VAL A 182 -13.65 32.34 -7.99
N ALA A 183 -14.77 33.02 -8.20
CA ALA A 183 -15.35 33.90 -7.21
C ALA A 183 -15.71 33.14 -5.92
N ARG A 184 -15.75 33.86 -4.78
CA ARG A 184 -16.15 33.26 -3.50
C ARG A 184 -17.57 32.69 -3.60
N GLY A 185 -17.74 31.45 -3.14
CA GLY A 185 -19.01 30.74 -3.17
C GLY A 185 -19.24 29.86 -4.42
N VAL A 186 -18.35 29.87 -5.41
CA VAL A 186 -18.43 28.98 -6.55
C VAL A 186 -17.73 27.64 -6.18
N HIS A 187 -18.48 26.54 -6.27
CA HIS A 187 -17.94 25.21 -6.05
C HIS A 187 -17.12 24.72 -7.25
N VAL A 188 -15.86 24.36 -7.00
CA VAL A 188 -15.00 23.68 -7.97
C VAL A 188 -15.14 22.19 -7.74
N LEU A 189 -15.49 21.43 -8.78
CA LEU A 189 -15.49 19.98 -8.74
C LEU A 189 -14.06 19.48 -8.98
N GLU A 190 -13.59 18.60 -8.12
CA GLU A 190 -12.26 18.00 -8.11
C GLU A 190 -12.40 16.50 -8.34
N PHE A 191 -11.83 15.93 -9.42
CA PHE A 191 -12.19 14.58 -9.81
C PHE A 191 -11.18 13.50 -9.38
N VAL A 192 -9.93 13.61 -9.80
CA VAL A 192 -8.93 12.57 -9.57
C VAL A 192 -7.78 13.13 -8.73
N PRO A 193 -7.61 12.67 -7.48
CA PRO A 193 -6.47 13.10 -6.65
C PRO A 193 -5.13 12.74 -7.30
N SER A 194 -4.19 13.68 -7.34
CA SER A 194 -2.89 13.48 -8.00
C SER A 194 -2.09 12.34 -7.36
N MET A 195 -2.23 12.13 -6.04
CA MET A 195 -1.55 11.05 -5.33
C MET A 195 -2.06 9.66 -5.74
N VAL A 196 -3.34 9.54 -6.13
CA VAL A 196 -3.90 8.31 -6.71
C VAL A 196 -3.23 7.97 -8.04
N VAL A 197 -3.01 8.98 -8.90
CA VAL A 197 -2.31 8.78 -10.18
C VAL A 197 -0.86 8.37 -9.95
N LEU A 198 -0.16 9.04 -9.03
CA LEU A 198 1.20 8.70 -8.65
C LEU A 198 1.27 7.26 -8.13
N THR A 199 0.36 6.88 -7.23
CA THR A 199 0.24 5.51 -6.72
C THR A 199 0.01 4.51 -7.85
N ALA A 200 -0.93 4.78 -8.77
CA ALA A 200 -1.21 3.90 -9.90
C ALA A 200 0.02 3.69 -10.80
N VAL A 201 0.83 4.73 -11.01
CA VAL A 201 2.10 4.61 -11.75
C VAL A 201 3.06 3.65 -11.06
N PHE A 202 3.30 3.82 -9.75
CA PHE A 202 4.22 2.95 -9.01
C PHE A 202 3.71 1.52 -8.88
N VAL A 203 2.42 1.33 -8.64
CA VAL A 203 1.77 0.00 -8.64
C VAL A 203 1.91 -0.65 -10.02
N GLY A 204 1.73 0.12 -11.10
CA GLY A 204 1.95 -0.33 -12.47
C GLY A 204 3.40 -0.75 -12.74
N ILE A 205 4.38 0.02 -12.23
CA ILE A 205 5.80 -0.35 -12.29
C ILE A 205 6.04 -1.65 -11.51
N GLY A 206 5.47 -1.80 -10.30
CA GLY A 206 5.54 -3.03 -9.51
C GLY A 206 4.94 -4.22 -10.25
N ALA A 207 3.78 -4.06 -10.86
CA ALA A 207 3.13 -5.09 -11.67
C ALA A 207 3.99 -5.51 -12.87
N TRP A 208 4.57 -4.54 -13.57
CA TRP A 208 5.47 -4.80 -14.68
C TRP A 208 6.74 -5.53 -14.21
N LEU A 209 7.37 -5.06 -13.11
CA LEU A 209 8.57 -5.65 -12.54
C LEU A 209 8.33 -7.12 -12.15
N LEU A 210 7.22 -7.42 -11.48
CA LEU A 210 6.89 -8.76 -11.02
C LEU A 210 6.51 -9.68 -12.20
N ARG A 211 5.70 -9.19 -13.17
CA ARG A 211 5.13 -10.03 -14.23
C ARG A 211 6.05 -10.21 -15.44
N ARG A 212 6.85 -9.17 -15.82
CA ARG A 212 7.53 -9.11 -17.11
C ARG A 212 9.05 -9.23 -17.04
N THR A 213 9.67 -9.14 -15.87
CA THR A 213 11.13 -9.13 -15.73
C THR A 213 11.69 -10.47 -15.26
N ARG A 214 13.01 -10.63 -15.41
CA ARG A 214 13.74 -11.76 -14.81
C ARG A 214 13.66 -11.74 -13.29
N PHE A 215 13.62 -10.55 -12.69
CA PHE A 215 13.46 -10.38 -11.25
C PHE A 215 12.17 -11.06 -10.74
N GLY A 216 11.03 -10.76 -11.36
CA GLY A 216 9.76 -11.37 -10.97
C GLY A 216 9.77 -12.91 -11.15
N ARG A 217 10.30 -13.40 -12.29
CA ARG A 217 10.41 -14.86 -12.50
C ARG A 217 11.23 -15.56 -11.42
N HIS A 218 12.33 -14.94 -10.97
CA HIS A 218 13.12 -15.47 -9.86
C HIS A 218 12.37 -15.45 -8.54
N ALA A 219 11.55 -14.40 -8.29
CA ALA A 219 10.71 -14.31 -7.10
C ALA A 219 9.71 -15.48 -7.03
N TYR A 220 8.98 -15.73 -8.13
CA TYR A 220 8.06 -16.88 -8.24
C TYR A 220 8.79 -18.23 -8.10
N ALA A 221 9.97 -18.39 -8.72
CA ALA A 221 10.75 -19.61 -8.62
C ALA A 221 11.19 -19.90 -7.18
N ILE A 222 11.66 -18.88 -6.46
CA ILE A 222 12.08 -18.99 -5.05
C ILE A 222 10.88 -19.38 -4.17
N GLY A 223 9.73 -18.74 -4.34
CA GLY A 223 8.54 -19.05 -3.57
C GLY A 223 7.92 -20.40 -3.90
N GLY A 224 8.00 -20.85 -5.15
CA GLY A 224 7.50 -22.15 -5.57
C GLY A 224 8.35 -23.31 -5.07
N ASN A 225 9.67 -23.23 -5.23
CA ASN A 225 10.61 -24.23 -4.70
C ASN A 225 12.02 -23.65 -4.57
N LEU A 226 12.42 -23.31 -3.36
CA LEU A 226 13.70 -22.70 -3.04
C LEU A 226 14.90 -23.56 -3.48
N ASP A 227 14.82 -24.88 -3.28
CA ASP A 227 15.92 -25.81 -3.63
C ASP A 227 16.06 -25.95 -5.15
N ALA A 228 14.96 -26.04 -5.87
CA ALA A 228 14.97 -26.09 -7.33
C ALA A 228 15.49 -24.77 -7.92
N ALA A 229 15.05 -23.62 -7.41
CA ALA A 229 15.53 -22.31 -7.80
C ALA A 229 17.05 -22.17 -7.59
N THR A 230 17.56 -22.63 -6.46
CA THR A 230 19.00 -22.62 -6.14
C THR A 230 19.80 -23.49 -7.09
N ARG A 231 19.30 -24.71 -7.38
CA ARG A 231 19.93 -25.61 -8.37
C ARG A 231 19.93 -25.05 -9.79
N ALA A 232 18.92 -24.23 -10.12
CA ALA A 232 18.86 -23.50 -11.39
C ALA A 232 19.78 -22.25 -11.44
N GLY A 233 20.62 -22.03 -10.42
CA GLY A 233 21.58 -20.93 -10.38
C GLY A 233 21.05 -19.62 -9.86
N ILE A 234 19.82 -19.55 -9.35
CA ILE A 234 19.29 -18.36 -8.70
C ILE A 234 19.95 -18.24 -7.32
N ASN A 235 20.44 -17.06 -6.96
CA ASN A 235 20.98 -16.77 -5.63
C ASN A 235 19.89 -16.21 -4.73
N PRO A 236 19.28 -17.00 -3.82
CA PRO A 236 18.18 -16.55 -2.99
C PRO A 236 18.60 -15.42 -2.05
N GLY A 237 19.82 -15.47 -1.51
CA GLY A 237 20.30 -14.46 -0.56
C GLY A 237 20.33 -13.05 -1.14
N ARG A 238 20.80 -12.89 -2.40
CA ARG A 238 20.81 -11.61 -3.10
C ARG A 238 19.42 -11.21 -3.54
N HIS A 239 18.64 -12.18 -4.01
CA HIS A 239 17.32 -11.92 -4.55
C HIS A 239 16.34 -11.48 -3.45
N LEU A 240 16.30 -12.18 -2.31
CA LEU A 240 15.48 -11.80 -1.16
C LEU A 240 15.89 -10.45 -0.59
N ALA A 241 17.21 -10.14 -0.51
CA ALA A 241 17.65 -8.81 -0.13
C ALA A 241 17.02 -7.71 -1.01
N ALA A 242 17.00 -7.92 -2.33
CA ALA A 242 16.38 -6.97 -3.27
C ALA A 242 14.85 -6.93 -3.12
N VAL A 243 14.19 -8.05 -2.85
CA VAL A 243 12.73 -8.11 -2.60
C VAL A 243 12.35 -7.25 -1.40
N TYR A 244 13.03 -7.39 -0.25
CA TYR A 244 12.75 -6.58 0.94
C TYR A 244 13.13 -5.11 0.76
N MET A 245 14.15 -4.80 -0.04
CA MET A 245 14.46 -3.41 -0.41
C MET A 245 13.34 -2.79 -1.25
N ILE A 246 12.75 -3.54 -2.19
CA ILE A 246 11.59 -3.09 -2.97
C ILE A 246 10.38 -2.90 -2.06
N SER A 247 10.12 -3.84 -1.14
CA SER A 247 9.08 -3.68 -0.12
C SER A 247 9.25 -2.39 0.66
N ALA A 248 10.45 -2.15 1.19
CA ALA A 248 10.78 -0.93 1.93
C ALA A 248 10.67 0.35 1.09
N LEU A 249 10.97 0.28 -0.21
CA LEU A 249 10.80 1.41 -1.13
C LEU A 249 9.32 1.79 -1.27
N PHE A 250 8.43 0.82 -1.50
CA PHE A 250 6.99 1.05 -1.58
C PHE A 250 6.42 1.56 -0.25
N ALA A 251 6.85 1.00 0.89
CA ALA A 251 6.45 1.47 2.21
C ALA A 251 6.91 2.92 2.46
N SER A 252 8.14 3.25 2.08
CA SER A 252 8.67 4.61 2.19
C SER A 252 7.94 5.60 1.29
N LEU A 253 7.60 5.18 0.07
CA LEU A 253 6.79 5.99 -0.85
C LEU A 253 5.40 6.28 -0.27
N SER A 254 4.76 5.27 0.32
CA SER A 254 3.49 5.45 1.03
C SER A 254 3.61 6.48 2.16
N GLY A 255 4.70 6.43 2.95
CA GLY A 255 4.96 7.41 4.00
C GLY A 255 5.21 8.82 3.47
N VAL A 256 5.90 8.97 2.34
CA VAL A 256 6.10 10.27 1.67
C VAL A 256 4.76 10.84 1.20
N ILE A 257 3.92 10.03 0.56
CA ILE A 257 2.57 10.45 0.12
C ILE A 257 1.73 10.89 1.33
N TYR A 258 1.73 10.09 2.40
CA TYR A 258 1.04 10.44 3.64
C TYR A 258 1.52 11.79 4.21
N MET A 259 2.84 12.03 4.21
CA MET A 259 3.40 13.31 4.67
C MET A 259 2.92 14.47 3.81
N LEU A 260 2.82 14.31 2.50
CA LEU A 260 2.31 15.35 1.59
C LEU A 260 0.80 15.61 1.82
N GLU A 261 0.00 14.57 2.00
CA GLU A 261 -1.46 14.69 2.21
C GLU A 261 -1.80 15.32 3.56
N TYR A 262 -1.14 14.88 4.65
CA TYR A 262 -1.47 15.30 6.02
C TYR A 262 -0.52 16.36 6.59
N VAL A 263 0.55 16.71 5.89
CA VAL A 263 1.58 17.70 6.30
C VAL A 263 2.14 17.38 7.70
N THR A 264 2.33 16.09 7.97
CA THR A 264 2.76 15.60 9.29
C THR A 264 3.57 14.32 9.18
N GLY A 265 4.49 14.14 10.12
CA GLY A 265 5.19 12.87 10.34
C GLY A 265 4.72 12.21 11.62
N LYS A 266 4.25 10.96 11.55
CA LYS A 266 3.66 10.20 12.65
C LYS A 266 4.16 8.76 12.67
N ALA A 267 4.71 8.29 13.81
CA ALA A 267 5.36 6.97 13.90
C ALA A 267 4.40 5.79 13.64
N ASP A 268 3.15 5.93 14.05
CA ASP A 268 2.11 4.90 13.94
C ASP A 268 1.21 5.04 12.69
N ALA A 269 1.56 5.94 11.74
CA ALA A 269 0.74 6.23 10.57
C ALA A 269 0.40 5.00 9.72
N GLY A 270 1.29 4.02 9.65
CA GLY A 270 1.12 2.81 8.85
C GLY A 270 0.68 1.57 9.63
N VAL A 271 0.57 1.64 10.97
CA VAL A 271 0.32 0.45 11.79
C VAL A 271 -1.03 -0.21 11.47
N SER A 272 -2.06 0.59 11.22
CA SER A 272 -3.39 0.08 10.84
C SER A 272 -3.42 -0.57 9.45
N PHE A 273 -2.51 -0.19 8.56
CA PHE A 273 -2.44 -0.74 7.21
C PHE A 273 -1.64 -2.04 7.13
N LEU A 274 -0.87 -2.40 8.17
CA LEU A 274 0.01 -3.57 8.15
C LEU A 274 -0.76 -4.86 7.87
N LEU A 275 -1.77 -5.15 8.67
CA LEU A 275 -2.62 -6.33 8.46
C LEU A 275 -3.51 -6.17 7.23
N ASP A 276 -4.06 -4.99 6.98
CA ASP A 276 -4.88 -4.71 5.81
C ASP A 276 -4.11 -5.00 4.50
N ALA A 277 -2.82 -4.67 4.43
CA ALA A 277 -1.97 -4.95 3.27
C ALA A 277 -1.83 -6.46 3.01
N ILE A 278 -1.56 -7.25 4.05
CA ILE A 278 -1.48 -8.72 3.95
C ILE A 278 -2.82 -9.29 3.50
N VAL A 279 -3.91 -8.86 4.13
CA VAL A 279 -5.27 -9.31 3.80
C VAL A 279 -5.62 -8.97 2.35
N ALA A 280 -5.28 -7.76 1.88
CA ALA A 280 -5.49 -7.36 0.49
C ALA A 280 -4.79 -8.30 -0.51
N VAL A 281 -3.55 -8.71 -0.21
CA VAL A 281 -2.76 -9.62 -1.06
C VAL A 281 -3.39 -11.01 -1.09
N VAL A 282 -3.84 -11.52 0.07
CA VAL A 282 -4.45 -12.86 0.19
C VAL A 282 -5.83 -12.88 -0.47
N ILE A 283 -6.70 -11.89 -0.23
CA ILE A 283 -7.99 -11.73 -0.92
C ILE A 283 -7.78 -11.62 -2.43
N GLY A 284 -6.68 -10.96 -2.84
CA GLY A 284 -6.27 -10.85 -4.24
C GLY A 284 -5.80 -12.16 -4.89
N GLY A 285 -5.77 -13.27 -4.14
CA GLY A 285 -5.45 -14.62 -4.62
C GLY A 285 -3.96 -14.94 -4.59
N ALA A 286 -3.15 -14.29 -3.76
CA ALA A 286 -1.78 -14.71 -3.50
C ALA A 286 -1.75 -15.78 -2.41
N SER A 287 -0.89 -16.78 -2.59
CA SER A 287 -0.67 -17.83 -1.59
C SER A 287 0.38 -17.40 -0.56
N LEU A 288 0.06 -17.54 0.72
CA LEU A 288 1.01 -17.32 1.81
C LEU A 288 2.18 -18.33 1.83
N TYR A 289 2.04 -19.43 1.09
CA TYR A 289 3.12 -20.42 0.91
C TYR A 289 4.12 -20.02 -0.18
N GLY A 290 3.86 -18.95 -0.92
CA GLY A 290 4.69 -18.44 -2.01
C GLY A 290 4.38 -19.05 -3.38
N GLY A 291 5.05 -18.56 -4.40
CA GLY A 291 4.96 -19.05 -5.79
C GLY A 291 3.73 -18.58 -6.56
N ILE A 292 2.72 -18.03 -5.90
CA ILE A 292 1.44 -17.61 -6.51
C ILE A 292 1.04 -16.24 -6.00
N GLY A 293 0.56 -15.39 -6.91
CA GLY A 293 0.07 -14.05 -6.59
C GLY A 293 0.29 -13.07 -7.75
N THR A 294 -0.47 -12.01 -7.79
CA THR A 294 -0.31 -10.97 -8.81
C THR A 294 -0.63 -9.59 -8.22
N VAL A 295 0.08 -8.57 -8.66
CA VAL A 295 -0.25 -7.18 -8.27
C VAL A 295 -1.67 -6.80 -8.71
N GLY A 296 -2.15 -7.31 -9.85
CA GLY A 296 -3.55 -7.07 -10.29
C GLY A 296 -4.59 -7.64 -9.33
N GLY A 297 -4.37 -8.85 -8.80
CA GLY A 297 -5.19 -9.42 -7.74
C GLY A 297 -5.11 -8.58 -6.47
N THR A 298 -3.91 -8.19 -6.06
CA THR A 298 -3.70 -7.32 -4.90
C THR A 298 -4.45 -5.98 -5.01
N VAL A 299 -4.48 -5.38 -6.20
CA VAL A 299 -5.26 -4.15 -6.46
C VAL A 299 -6.74 -4.39 -6.17
N LEU A 300 -7.29 -5.53 -6.60
CA LEU A 300 -8.68 -5.88 -6.31
C LEU A 300 -8.92 -6.07 -4.81
N GLY A 301 -8.04 -6.81 -4.11
CA GLY A 301 -8.15 -6.99 -2.67
C GLY A 301 -8.03 -5.69 -1.88
N ALA A 302 -7.13 -4.79 -2.29
CA ALA A 302 -6.98 -3.47 -1.68
C ALA A 302 -8.21 -2.57 -1.92
N LEU A 303 -8.85 -2.66 -3.11
CA LEU A 303 -10.10 -1.96 -3.38
C LEU A 303 -11.25 -2.47 -2.50
N ILE A 304 -11.36 -3.78 -2.30
CA ILE A 304 -12.32 -4.38 -1.38
C ILE A 304 -12.15 -3.78 0.02
N LEU A 305 -10.94 -3.78 0.56
CA LEU A 305 -10.70 -3.23 1.89
C LEU A 305 -10.91 -1.72 1.98
N ALA A 306 -10.58 -0.97 0.93
CA ALA A 306 -10.80 0.48 0.89
C ALA A 306 -12.30 0.82 0.85
N VAL A 307 -13.08 0.04 0.09
CA VAL A 307 -14.55 0.16 0.05
C VAL A 307 -15.15 -0.22 1.40
N LEU A 308 -14.72 -1.33 2.00
CA LEU A 308 -15.17 -1.80 3.31
C LEU A 308 -14.92 -0.72 4.38
N GLU A 309 -13.69 -0.24 4.50
CA GLU A 309 -13.30 0.77 5.49
C GLU A 309 -14.12 2.06 5.35
N THR A 310 -14.20 2.57 4.12
CA THR A 310 -14.92 3.82 3.85
C THR A 310 -16.42 3.62 4.02
N GLY A 311 -16.95 2.50 3.55
CA GLY A 311 -18.36 2.16 3.65
C GLY A 311 -18.83 2.02 5.10
N LEU A 312 -18.09 1.28 5.94
CA LEU A 312 -18.38 1.14 7.36
C LEU A 312 -18.36 2.50 8.08
N ARG A 313 -17.34 3.32 7.80
CA ARG A 313 -17.22 4.67 8.37
C ARG A 313 -18.40 5.56 7.98
N MET A 314 -18.81 5.55 6.71
CA MET A 314 -19.93 6.36 6.21
C MET A 314 -21.31 5.81 6.65
N ALA A 315 -21.39 4.53 6.99
CA ALA A 315 -22.54 3.91 7.63
C ALA A 315 -22.64 4.21 9.15
N GLY A 316 -21.62 4.90 9.72
CA GLY A 316 -21.59 5.26 11.15
C GLY A 316 -21.11 4.12 12.06
N VAL A 317 -20.51 3.07 11.49
CA VAL A 317 -19.93 1.96 12.26
C VAL A 317 -18.62 2.40 12.91
N GLN A 318 -18.38 1.98 14.15
CA GLN A 318 -17.20 2.37 14.89
C GLN A 318 -15.92 1.73 14.30
N THR A 319 -14.80 2.45 14.38
CA THR A 319 -13.52 2.00 13.83
C THR A 319 -13.07 0.64 14.39
N PHE A 320 -13.46 0.30 15.61
CA PHE A 320 -13.08 -0.97 16.24
C PHE A 320 -13.77 -2.18 15.61
N ASP A 321 -15.00 -2.04 15.13
CA ASP A 321 -15.75 -3.11 14.47
C ASP A 321 -15.08 -3.54 13.15
N LYS A 322 -14.38 -2.61 12.49
CA LYS A 322 -13.56 -2.91 11.32
C LYS A 322 -12.50 -3.98 11.62
N PHE A 323 -11.77 -3.86 12.74
CA PHE A 323 -10.72 -4.82 13.07
C PHE A 323 -11.28 -6.24 13.23
N ILE A 324 -12.51 -6.36 13.77
CA ILE A 324 -13.21 -7.64 13.85
C ILE A 324 -13.52 -8.16 12.43
N ALA A 325 -14.08 -7.32 11.57
CA ALA A 325 -14.42 -7.69 10.21
C ALA A 325 -13.19 -8.14 9.40
N VAL A 326 -12.11 -7.35 9.43
CA VAL A 326 -10.86 -7.65 8.73
C VAL A 326 -10.23 -8.94 9.27
N GLY A 327 -10.22 -9.15 10.59
CA GLY A 327 -9.73 -10.38 11.22
C GLY A 327 -10.51 -11.63 10.78
N LEU A 328 -11.83 -11.54 10.74
CA LEU A 328 -12.70 -12.63 10.25
C LEU A 328 -12.45 -12.93 8.76
N ILE A 329 -12.33 -11.89 7.94
CA ILE A 329 -12.04 -12.02 6.50
C ILE A 329 -10.66 -12.71 6.31
N LEU A 330 -9.64 -12.32 7.09
CA LEU A 330 -8.34 -12.96 7.03
C LEU A 330 -8.40 -14.44 7.38
N ILE A 331 -9.09 -14.80 8.47
CA ILE A 331 -9.27 -16.20 8.87
C ILE A 331 -9.96 -16.98 7.75
N LEU A 332 -11.05 -16.46 7.20
CA LEU A 332 -11.77 -17.10 6.10
C LEU A 332 -10.90 -17.27 4.86
N ALA A 333 -10.16 -16.24 4.47
CA ALA A 333 -9.27 -16.27 3.31
C ALA A 333 -8.19 -17.34 3.47
N VAL A 334 -7.53 -17.41 4.65
CA VAL A 334 -6.52 -18.43 4.96
C VAL A 334 -7.12 -19.85 4.99
N LEU A 335 -8.31 -20.02 5.53
CA LEU A 335 -9.00 -21.32 5.53
C LEU A 335 -9.35 -21.77 4.10
N ILE A 336 -9.81 -20.84 3.26
CA ILE A 336 -10.11 -21.14 1.86
C ILE A 336 -8.82 -21.52 1.10
N ASP A 337 -7.71 -20.77 1.27
CA ASP A 337 -6.42 -21.09 0.65
C ASP A 337 -5.90 -22.46 1.09
N ARG A 338 -6.09 -22.82 2.36
CA ARG A 338 -5.62 -24.09 2.91
C ARG A 338 -6.47 -25.29 2.50
N PHE A 339 -7.80 -25.19 2.55
CA PHE A 339 -8.69 -26.34 2.36
C PHE A 339 -9.25 -26.45 0.94
N PHE A 340 -9.22 -25.36 0.18
CA PHE A 340 -9.76 -25.28 -1.17
C PHE A 340 -8.78 -24.59 -2.14
N PRO A 341 -7.50 -24.99 -2.22
CA PRO A 341 -6.52 -24.35 -3.10
C PRO A 341 -6.96 -24.34 -4.56
N GLU A 342 -7.69 -25.37 -5.01
CA GLU A 342 -8.24 -25.47 -6.37
C GLU A 342 -9.25 -24.37 -6.72
N LEU A 343 -9.86 -23.71 -5.72
CA LEU A 343 -10.80 -22.62 -5.96
C LEU A 343 -10.07 -21.31 -6.24
N ILE A 344 -8.87 -21.12 -5.67
CA ILE A 344 -8.09 -19.88 -5.75
C ILE A 344 -6.99 -20.02 -6.80
N HIS A 345 -6.32 -21.17 -6.83
CA HIS A 345 -5.19 -21.40 -7.71
C HIS A 345 -5.64 -22.18 -8.95
N LYS A 346 -5.43 -21.61 -10.11
CA LYS A 346 -5.57 -22.33 -11.38
C LYS A 346 -4.44 -23.36 -11.51
N GLU A 347 -4.77 -24.62 -11.64
CA GLU A 347 -3.97 -25.51 -12.46
C GLU A 347 -4.24 -25.09 -13.94
N ASP A 348 -3.27 -24.43 -14.55
CA ASP A 348 -3.20 -24.26 -16.02
C ASP A 348 -2.60 -25.51 -16.62
#